data_6a8d8d42b1996ed9373991a6060ec34c
#
_entry.id   6a8d8d42b1996ed9373991a6060ec34c
#
_cell.length_a   1.000
_cell.length_b   1.000
_cell.length_c   1.000
_cell.angle_alpha   90.00
_cell.angle_beta   90.00
_cell.angle_gamma   90.00
#
_symmetry.space_group_name_H-M   'P 1'
#
loop_
_entity.id
_entity.type
_entity.pdbx_description
1 polymer ?
#
loop_
_entity_poly.entity_id
_entity_poly.type
_entity_poly.pdbx_seq_one_letter_code
_entity_poly.pdbx_strand_id
1 'polypeptide(L)'
;GVGSRVEIWNKDKWDAAKSFKDNICRLVLTPSGALYGEADAVIAAELRELSAYSTILAAIARGENKLNDIFHATGFSRAKISVYLKNLATFNIVEKVVSFETGGWENAKKGVYQIKDTFVNFWFKFVYPNMSNLYMLSPEDAYLERYFREVCTEYLLILNQMGQLPFTIKRVGTWIGKTGRIDIVAQSEDRRSIIGFCNWDKPMMTMDMCENMAMAMEQARLTSDDYYLFSATDFEPALQSYVVRDPRFKLINMNEL
;
A
#
# COMPACT_ATOMS: atom_id res chain seq x y z
N GLY A 1 12.18 7.99 -12.97
CA GLY A 1 11.67 7.58 -11.68
C GLY A 1 10.43 8.32 -11.21
N VAL A 2 10.11 8.21 -9.93
CA VAL A 2 8.92 8.86 -9.33
C VAL A 2 8.96 10.38 -9.53
N GLY A 3 10.13 11.01 -9.42
CA GLY A 3 10.29 12.46 -9.58
C GLY A 3 9.87 12.98 -10.95
N SER A 4 10.21 12.27 -12.03
CA SER A 4 9.82 12.68 -13.40
C SER A 4 8.29 12.61 -13.61
N ARG A 5 7.62 11.66 -13.01
CA ARG A 5 6.15 11.54 -13.09
C ARG A 5 5.42 12.61 -12.29
N VAL A 6 5.94 12.98 -11.12
CA VAL A 6 5.44 14.10 -10.33
C VAL A 6 5.63 15.41 -11.09
N GLU A 7 6.77 15.60 -11.79
CA GLU A 7 6.98 16.75 -12.65
C GLU A 7 6.00 16.82 -13.84
N ILE A 8 5.73 15.67 -14.49
CA ILE A 8 4.71 15.60 -15.56
C ILE A 8 3.32 15.88 -14.99
N TRP A 9 3.03 15.42 -13.78
CA TRP A 9 1.77 15.62 -13.09
C TRP A 9 1.57 17.10 -12.69
N ASN A 10 2.63 17.78 -12.26
CA ASN A 10 2.57 19.16 -11.78
C ASN A 10 2.74 20.23 -12.87
N LYS A 11 3.40 19.87 -13.99
CA LYS A 11 3.90 20.85 -14.97
C LYS A 11 2.93 21.20 -16.10
N ASP A 12 1.69 21.36 -16.03
CA ASP A 12 0.72 21.79 -17.04
C ASP A 12 -0.37 20.77 -17.38
N LYS A 13 -0.43 19.67 -16.66
CA LYS A 13 -1.29 18.59 -17.11
C LYS A 13 -2.34 18.17 -16.10
N TRP A 14 -2.12 18.44 -14.81
CA TRP A 14 -3.18 18.32 -13.82
C TRP A 14 -4.10 19.54 -13.89
N ASP A 15 -5.35 19.32 -14.18
CA ASP A 15 -6.37 20.38 -14.23
C ASP A 15 -7.15 20.37 -12.90
N ALA A 16 -6.85 21.33 -12.03
CA ALA A 16 -7.48 21.43 -10.72
C ALA A 16 -9.00 21.73 -10.79
N ALA A 17 -9.49 22.19 -11.95
CA ALA A 17 -10.93 22.40 -12.18
C ALA A 17 -11.67 21.12 -12.54
N LYS A 18 -10.94 20.02 -12.84
CA LYS A 18 -11.51 18.73 -13.22
C LYS A 18 -11.48 17.75 -12.06
N SER A 19 -12.40 16.79 -12.08
CA SER A 19 -12.38 15.69 -11.13
C SER A 19 -11.09 14.86 -11.23
N PHE A 20 -10.74 14.13 -10.18
CA PHE A 20 -9.65 13.15 -10.21
C PHE A 20 -9.81 12.15 -11.36
N LYS A 21 -11.04 11.64 -11.54
CA LYS A 21 -11.37 10.69 -12.61
C LYS A 21 -11.09 11.28 -14.00
N ASP A 22 -11.51 12.52 -14.26
CA ASP A 22 -11.30 13.17 -15.56
C ASP A 22 -9.81 13.38 -15.84
N ASN A 23 -9.04 13.74 -14.83
CA ASN A 23 -7.59 13.88 -14.97
C ASN A 23 -6.91 12.52 -15.26
N ILE A 24 -7.30 11.45 -14.59
CA ILE A 24 -6.81 10.10 -14.88
C ILE A 24 -7.18 9.68 -16.30
N CYS A 25 -8.44 9.85 -16.71
CA CYS A 25 -8.88 9.53 -18.08
C CYS A 25 -8.01 10.25 -19.10
N ARG A 26 -7.77 11.54 -18.93
CA ARG A 26 -7.03 12.38 -19.87
C ARG A 26 -5.52 12.06 -19.90
N LEU A 27 -4.90 11.85 -18.75
CA LEU A 27 -3.44 11.72 -18.65
C LEU A 27 -2.96 10.28 -18.83
N VAL A 28 -3.73 9.31 -18.35
CA VAL A 28 -3.30 7.92 -18.24
C VAL A 28 -4.03 7.00 -19.21
N LEU A 29 -5.34 7.21 -19.43
CA LEU A 29 -6.17 6.27 -20.17
C LEU A 29 -6.35 6.65 -21.66
N THR A 30 -6.00 7.88 -22.04
CA THR A 30 -6.07 8.32 -23.43
C THR A 30 -4.74 8.08 -24.13
N PRO A 31 -4.71 7.50 -25.33
CA PRO A 31 -3.45 7.23 -26.07
C PRO A 31 -2.53 8.44 -26.25
N SER A 32 -3.09 9.65 -26.35
CA SER A 32 -2.35 10.91 -26.38
C SER A 32 -1.98 11.45 -24.98
N GLY A 33 -2.38 10.78 -23.92
CA GLY A 33 -2.09 11.18 -22.55
C GLY A 33 -0.60 11.06 -22.23
N ALA A 34 -0.09 12.02 -21.47
CA ALA A 34 1.34 12.10 -21.17
C ALA A 34 1.90 10.91 -20.40
N LEU A 35 1.04 10.17 -19.69
CA LEU A 35 1.40 9.01 -18.87
C LEU A 35 0.91 7.68 -19.46
N TYR A 36 0.31 7.70 -20.67
CA TYR A 36 -0.28 6.50 -21.27
C TYR A 36 0.72 5.36 -21.49
N GLY A 37 1.92 5.67 -21.96
CA GLY A 37 2.98 4.66 -22.20
C GLY A 37 4.02 4.56 -21.09
N GLU A 38 3.85 5.27 -20.01
CA GLU A 38 4.89 5.40 -18.95
C GLU A 38 5.18 4.07 -18.25
N ALA A 39 4.15 3.26 -17.97
CA ALA A 39 4.35 1.97 -17.30
C ALA A 39 5.13 0.98 -18.18
N ASP A 40 4.81 0.92 -19.48
CA ASP A 40 5.53 0.10 -20.43
C ASP A 40 6.96 0.60 -20.60
N ALA A 41 7.18 1.91 -20.62
CA ALA A 41 8.49 2.52 -20.74
C ALA A 41 9.38 2.18 -19.51
N VAL A 42 8.83 2.22 -18.29
CA VAL A 42 9.55 1.84 -17.07
C VAL A 42 10.00 0.39 -17.12
N ILE A 43 9.16 -0.51 -17.62
CA ILE A 43 9.49 -1.93 -17.72
C ILE A 43 10.47 -2.18 -18.86
N ALA A 44 10.26 -1.56 -20.01
CA ALA A 44 11.09 -1.73 -21.20
C ALA A 44 12.51 -1.20 -21.04
N ALA A 45 12.69 -0.18 -20.20
CA ALA A 45 14.01 0.40 -19.91
C ALA A 45 14.98 -0.61 -19.26
N GLU A 46 14.44 -1.54 -18.48
CA GLU A 46 15.24 -2.44 -17.63
C GLU A 46 15.15 -3.92 -18.01
N LEU A 47 14.11 -4.32 -18.76
CA LEU A 47 13.75 -5.72 -18.95
C LEU A 47 13.54 -6.06 -20.44
N ARG A 48 14.11 -7.20 -20.88
CA ARG A 48 14.07 -7.60 -22.31
C ARG A 48 12.84 -8.42 -22.70
N GLU A 49 12.30 -9.24 -21.80
CA GLU A 49 11.16 -10.13 -22.08
C GLU A 49 9.84 -9.53 -21.56
N LEU A 50 9.42 -8.41 -22.15
CA LEU A 50 8.29 -7.60 -21.66
C LEU A 50 7.02 -8.41 -21.40
N SER A 51 6.61 -9.30 -22.31
CA SER A 51 5.37 -10.06 -22.19
C SER A 51 5.33 -10.96 -20.95
N ALA A 52 6.47 -11.60 -20.61
CA ALA A 52 6.54 -12.47 -19.45
C ALA A 52 6.51 -11.66 -18.13
N TYR A 53 7.22 -10.54 -18.08
CA TYR A 53 7.16 -9.62 -16.94
C TYR A 53 5.78 -9.02 -16.76
N SER A 54 5.15 -8.55 -17.84
CA SER A 54 3.79 -7.99 -17.82
C SER A 54 2.76 -9.02 -17.32
N THR A 55 2.88 -10.28 -17.74
CA THR A 55 2.03 -11.37 -17.26
C THR A 55 2.15 -11.58 -15.74
N ILE A 56 3.38 -11.56 -15.20
CA ILE A 56 3.61 -11.70 -13.75
C ILE A 56 3.10 -10.47 -12.99
N LEU A 57 3.38 -9.27 -13.49
CA LEU A 57 2.91 -8.02 -12.86
C LEU A 57 1.38 -7.92 -12.86
N ALA A 58 0.73 -8.32 -13.96
CA ALA A 58 -0.72 -8.38 -14.03
C ALA A 58 -1.32 -9.38 -13.03
N ALA A 59 -0.68 -10.54 -12.81
CA ALA A 59 -1.10 -11.48 -11.78
C ALA A 59 -0.98 -10.88 -10.38
N ILE A 60 0.16 -10.27 -10.04
CA ILE A 60 0.39 -9.62 -8.75
C ILE A 60 -0.62 -8.48 -8.52
N ALA A 61 -0.86 -7.65 -9.53
CA ALA A 61 -1.80 -6.54 -9.45
C ALA A 61 -3.25 -6.98 -9.20
N ARG A 62 -3.63 -8.18 -9.66
CA ARG A 62 -4.94 -8.79 -9.39
C ARG A 62 -5.05 -9.43 -8.01
N GLY A 63 -3.94 -9.53 -7.25
CA GLY A 63 -3.91 -10.12 -5.92
C GLY A 63 -3.31 -11.53 -5.85
N GLU A 64 -2.86 -12.10 -6.98
CA GLU A 64 -2.12 -13.35 -7.03
C GLU A 64 -0.68 -13.11 -6.56
N ASN A 65 -0.51 -12.98 -5.24
CA ASN A 65 0.69 -12.36 -4.67
C ASN A 65 1.63 -13.36 -3.97
N LYS A 66 1.29 -14.66 -3.94
CA LYS A 66 2.21 -15.72 -3.49
C LYS A 66 2.78 -16.45 -4.69
N LEU A 67 3.98 -17.00 -4.55
CA LEU A 67 4.65 -17.73 -5.63
C LEU A 67 3.76 -18.81 -6.26
N ASN A 68 2.97 -19.50 -5.44
CA ASN A 68 2.07 -20.55 -5.91
C ASN A 68 0.86 -19.99 -6.66
N ASP A 69 0.32 -18.86 -6.22
CA ASP A 69 -0.82 -18.19 -6.86
C ASP A 69 -0.38 -17.66 -8.23
N ILE A 70 0.79 -17.01 -8.29
CA ILE A 70 1.40 -16.56 -9.57
C ILE A 70 1.64 -17.74 -10.52
N PHE A 71 2.11 -18.90 -10.01
CA PHE A 71 2.27 -20.12 -10.80
C PHE A 71 0.96 -20.56 -11.45
N HIS A 72 -0.14 -20.62 -10.68
CA HIS A 72 -1.44 -21.01 -11.20
C HIS A 72 -2.02 -19.99 -12.17
N ALA A 73 -1.84 -18.70 -11.89
CA ALA A 73 -2.38 -17.62 -12.71
C ALA A 73 -1.65 -17.45 -14.06
N THR A 74 -0.34 -17.72 -14.10
CA THR A 74 0.49 -17.46 -15.28
C THR A 74 0.81 -18.70 -16.10
N GLY A 75 0.74 -19.89 -15.50
CA GLY A 75 1.20 -21.14 -16.09
C GLY A 75 2.72 -21.26 -16.24
N PHE A 76 3.49 -20.27 -15.79
CA PHE A 76 4.96 -20.34 -15.83
C PHE A 76 5.50 -21.27 -14.75
N SER A 77 6.64 -21.92 -15.00
CA SER A 77 7.30 -22.74 -13.98
C SER A 77 7.72 -21.87 -12.77
N ARG A 78 7.70 -22.48 -11.56
CA ARG A 78 8.13 -21.79 -10.33
C ARG A 78 9.57 -21.26 -10.41
N ALA A 79 10.46 -22.01 -11.09
CA ALA A 79 11.82 -21.57 -11.33
C ALA A 79 11.87 -20.29 -12.18
N LYS A 80 11.11 -20.24 -13.28
CA LYS A 80 10.99 -19.05 -14.13
C LYS A 80 10.45 -17.87 -13.32
N ILE A 81 9.35 -18.05 -12.61
CA ILE A 81 8.74 -16.98 -11.79
C ILE A 81 9.74 -16.44 -10.76
N SER A 82 10.48 -17.33 -10.08
CA SER A 82 11.45 -16.91 -9.07
C SER A 82 12.56 -16.03 -9.66
N VAL A 83 13.05 -16.35 -10.85
CA VAL A 83 14.05 -15.53 -11.56
C VAL A 83 13.47 -14.16 -11.92
N TYR A 84 12.26 -14.13 -12.47
CA TYR A 84 11.61 -12.88 -12.87
C TYR A 84 11.29 -11.99 -11.66
N LEU A 85 10.80 -12.57 -10.55
CA LEU A 85 10.55 -11.84 -9.31
C LEU A 85 11.83 -11.25 -8.72
N LYS A 86 12.94 -12.00 -8.78
CA LYS A 86 14.25 -11.51 -8.36
C LYS A 86 14.69 -10.30 -9.19
N ASN A 87 14.55 -10.38 -10.51
CA ASN A 87 14.90 -9.26 -11.40
C ASN A 87 14.01 -8.03 -11.11
N LEU A 88 12.69 -8.21 -11.01
CA LEU A 88 11.75 -7.14 -10.67
C LEU A 88 12.07 -6.49 -9.31
N ALA A 89 12.52 -7.28 -8.34
CA ALA A 89 12.96 -6.77 -7.04
C ALA A 89 14.28 -5.98 -7.15
N THR A 90 15.22 -6.44 -7.97
CA THR A 90 16.49 -5.72 -8.22
C THR A 90 16.24 -4.33 -8.82
N PHE A 91 15.24 -4.19 -9.69
CA PHE A 91 14.85 -2.92 -10.28
C PHE A 91 13.83 -2.13 -9.45
N ASN A 92 13.57 -2.54 -8.22
CA ASN A 92 12.62 -1.87 -7.33
C ASN A 92 11.17 -1.77 -7.85
N ILE A 93 10.78 -2.63 -8.78
CA ILE A 93 9.41 -2.69 -9.33
C ILE A 93 8.51 -3.53 -8.41
N VAL A 94 9.04 -4.63 -7.86
CA VAL A 94 8.33 -5.51 -6.95
C VAL A 94 9.11 -5.63 -5.65
N GLU A 95 8.41 -5.79 -4.56
CA GLU A 95 8.99 -6.11 -3.25
C GLU A 95 8.30 -7.33 -2.64
N LYS A 96 9.00 -8.00 -1.73
CA LYS A 96 8.44 -9.08 -0.92
C LYS A 96 8.11 -8.56 0.46
N VAL A 97 6.82 -8.50 0.78
CA VAL A 97 6.32 -8.10 2.08
C VAL A 97 6.16 -9.34 2.95
N VAL A 98 6.72 -9.29 4.15
CA VAL A 98 6.62 -10.33 5.16
C VAL A 98 5.94 -9.78 6.39
N SER A 99 5.24 -10.64 7.15
CA SER A 99 4.63 -10.21 8.40
C SER A 99 5.70 -9.71 9.38
N PHE A 100 5.39 -8.67 10.13
CA PHE A 100 6.28 -8.01 11.07
C PHE A 100 6.92 -8.98 12.07
N GLU A 101 6.25 -10.06 12.45
CA GLU A 101 6.67 -11.00 13.51
C GLU A 101 7.47 -12.20 13.05
N THR A 102 7.74 -12.37 11.78
CA THR A 102 8.38 -13.60 11.28
C THR A 102 9.88 -13.72 11.61
N GLY A 103 10.35 -13.00 12.63
CA GLY A 103 11.65 -13.23 13.29
C GLY A 103 12.91 -13.00 12.45
N GLY A 104 12.76 -12.57 11.23
CA GLY A 104 13.87 -12.31 10.31
C GLY A 104 13.33 -12.03 8.92
N TRP A 105 13.35 -10.78 8.55
CA TRP A 105 12.91 -10.29 7.26
C TRP A 105 13.61 -10.96 6.09
N GLU A 106 14.87 -11.33 6.27
CA GLU A 106 15.72 -11.91 5.24
C GLU A 106 15.40 -13.38 4.94
N ASN A 107 14.85 -14.12 5.92
CA ASN A 107 14.62 -15.56 5.81
C ASN A 107 13.14 -15.98 5.83
N ALA A 108 12.20 -15.04 5.80
CA ALA A 108 10.80 -15.38 5.84
C ALA A 108 10.38 -16.15 4.58
N LYS A 109 10.18 -17.47 4.74
CA LYS A 109 9.61 -18.32 3.68
C LYS A 109 8.19 -17.91 3.30
N LYS A 110 7.46 -17.26 4.23
CA LYS A 110 6.10 -16.77 4.05
C LYS A 110 6.14 -15.26 3.81
N GLY A 111 5.82 -14.83 2.62
CA GLY A 111 5.68 -13.43 2.27
C GLY A 111 4.86 -13.33 0.99
N VAL A 112 4.34 -12.13 0.75
CA VAL A 112 3.58 -11.80 -0.45
C VAL A 112 4.40 -10.84 -1.31
N TYR A 113 4.29 -11.00 -2.62
CA TYR A 113 4.88 -10.07 -3.57
C TYR A 113 3.89 -8.96 -3.87
N GLN A 114 4.37 -7.73 -3.92
CA GLN A 114 3.57 -6.59 -4.33
C GLN A 114 4.37 -5.68 -5.25
N ILE A 115 3.66 -5.01 -6.16
CA ILE A 115 4.27 -3.98 -7.01
C ILE A 115 4.51 -2.77 -6.11
N LYS A 116 5.76 -2.32 -6.05
CA LYS A 116 6.19 -1.21 -5.20
C LYS A 116 5.83 0.14 -5.80
N ASP A 117 6.00 0.28 -7.12
CA ASP A 117 5.65 1.50 -7.83
C ASP A 117 4.13 1.62 -7.97
N THR A 118 3.56 2.66 -7.35
CA THR A 118 2.11 2.92 -7.29
C THR A 118 1.48 3.08 -8.67
N PHE A 119 2.18 3.78 -9.59
CA PHE A 119 1.68 4.00 -10.93
C PHE A 119 1.71 2.70 -11.75
N VAL A 120 2.79 1.92 -11.68
CA VAL A 120 2.89 0.62 -12.33
C VAL A 120 1.82 -0.34 -11.81
N ASN A 121 1.55 -0.33 -10.49
CA ASN A 121 0.49 -1.14 -9.92
C ASN A 121 -0.91 -0.72 -10.41
N PHE A 122 -1.20 0.59 -10.43
CA PHE A 122 -2.44 1.12 -10.99
C PHE A 122 -2.61 0.68 -12.46
N TRP A 123 -1.55 0.81 -13.26
CA TRP A 123 -1.55 0.43 -14.66
C TRP A 123 -1.88 -1.05 -14.86
N PHE A 124 -1.18 -1.95 -14.17
CA PHE A 124 -1.41 -3.40 -14.31
C PHE A 124 -2.72 -3.87 -13.70
N LYS A 125 -3.27 -3.16 -12.73
CA LYS A 125 -4.56 -3.52 -12.15
C LYS A 125 -5.74 -3.07 -13.02
N PHE A 126 -5.71 -1.84 -13.51
CA PHE A 126 -6.87 -1.22 -14.13
C PHE A 126 -6.72 -1.00 -15.64
N VAL A 127 -5.56 -0.59 -16.11
CA VAL A 127 -5.35 -0.19 -17.52
C VAL A 127 -5.04 -1.41 -18.38
N TYR A 128 -4.01 -2.15 -18.03
CA TYR A 128 -3.52 -3.30 -18.81
C TYR A 128 -4.58 -4.36 -19.12
N PRO A 129 -5.41 -4.82 -18.17
CA PRO A 129 -6.47 -5.78 -18.46
C PRO A 129 -7.62 -5.22 -19.31
N ASN A 130 -7.79 -3.91 -19.32
CA ASN A 130 -8.95 -3.22 -19.90
C ASN A 130 -8.59 -2.31 -21.09
N MET A 131 -7.45 -2.52 -21.73
CA MET A 131 -6.98 -1.65 -22.84
C MET A 131 -8.00 -1.44 -23.96
N SER A 132 -8.95 -2.37 -24.12
CA SER A 132 -10.03 -2.25 -25.10
C SER A 132 -11.24 -1.43 -24.62
N ASN A 133 -11.33 -1.12 -23.32
CA ASN A 133 -12.50 -0.44 -22.73
C ASN A 133 -12.15 0.43 -21.53
N LEU A 134 -11.23 1.37 -21.71
CA LEU A 134 -10.66 2.18 -20.63
C LEU A 134 -11.64 3.18 -19.98
N TYR A 135 -12.75 3.51 -20.65
CA TYR A 135 -13.70 4.51 -20.16
C TYR A 135 -14.57 4.05 -18.98
N MET A 136 -14.58 2.75 -18.67
CA MET A 136 -15.40 2.15 -17.60
C MET A 136 -14.62 1.93 -16.31
N LEU A 137 -13.40 2.42 -16.21
CA LEU A 137 -12.55 2.17 -15.04
C LEU A 137 -13.00 2.99 -13.83
N SER A 138 -13.13 2.30 -12.71
CA SER A 138 -13.29 2.88 -11.38
C SER A 138 -12.28 2.21 -10.44
N PRO A 139 -11.43 2.95 -9.74
CA PRO A 139 -10.55 2.35 -8.74
C PRO A 139 -11.40 1.66 -7.66
N GLU A 140 -11.03 0.43 -7.33
CA GLU A 140 -11.66 -0.31 -6.24
C GLU A 140 -11.18 0.21 -4.89
N ASP A 141 -12.06 0.23 -3.88
CA ASP A 141 -11.76 0.70 -2.54
C ASP A 141 -10.58 -0.04 -1.90
N ALA A 142 -10.49 -1.35 -2.11
CA ALA A 142 -9.36 -2.15 -1.62
C ALA A 142 -7.98 -1.72 -2.19
N TYR A 143 -7.98 -1.11 -3.39
CA TYR A 143 -6.76 -0.54 -3.96
C TYR A 143 -6.38 0.76 -3.24
N LEU A 144 -7.34 1.63 -3.02
CA LEU A 144 -7.13 2.92 -2.36
C LEU A 144 -6.79 2.73 -0.87
N GLU A 145 -7.41 1.77 -0.20
CA GLU A 145 -7.10 1.37 1.19
C GLU A 145 -5.61 1.07 1.39
N ARG A 146 -5.00 0.35 0.44
CA ARG A 146 -3.56 0.05 0.52
C ARG A 146 -2.73 1.33 0.54
N TYR A 147 -3.00 2.27 -0.37
CA TYR A 147 -2.23 3.52 -0.45
C TYR A 147 -2.51 4.47 0.70
N PHE A 148 -3.73 4.51 1.19
CA PHE A 148 -4.04 5.23 2.41
C PHE A 148 -3.17 4.76 3.57
N ARG A 149 -2.98 3.45 3.71
CA ARG A 149 -2.10 2.85 4.72
C ARG A 149 -0.63 3.23 4.52
N GLU A 150 -0.16 3.30 3.28
CA GLU A 150 1.20 3.75 2.97
C GLU A 150 1.39 5.22 3.38
N VAL A 151 0.41 6.10 3.10
CA VAL A 151 0.40 7.52 3.52
C VAL A 151 0.40 7.63 5.04
N CYS A 152 -0.44 6.88 5.75
CA CYS A 152 -0.46 6.86 7.21
C CYS A 152 0.88 6.40 7.81
N THR A 153 1.53 5.44 7.17
CA THR A 153 2.88 4.98 7.58
C THR A 153 3.92 6.09 7.37
N GLU A 154 3.86 6.77 6.24
CA GLU A 154 4.76 7.89 5.92
C GLU A 154 4.58 9.04 6.91
N TYR A 155 3.35 9.37 7.28
CA TYR A 155 3.05 10.36 8.32
C TYR A 155 3.78 10.03 9.64
N LEU A 156 3.70 8.78 10.13
CA LEU A 156 4.43 8.37 11.33
C LEU A 156 5.96 8.47 11.16
N LEU A 157 6.49 8.18 9.97
CA LEU A 157 7.92 8.30 9.69
C LEU A 157 8.37 9.76 9.65
N ILE A 158 7.52 10.67 9.15
CA ILE A 158 7.77 12.13 9.20
C ILE A 158 7.78 12.61 10.65
N LEU A 159 6.78 12.24 11.47
CA LEU A 159 6.77 12.56 12.89
C LEU A 159 8.01 12.01 13.62
N ASN A 160 8.47 10.82 13.24
CA ASN A 160 9.70 10.23 13.77
C ASN A 160 10.94 11.08 13.42
N GLN A 161 11.06 11.53 12.18
CA GLN A 161 12.15 12.40 11.74
C GLN A 161 12.12 13.76 12.44
N MET A 162 10.93 14.27 12.72
CA MET A 162 10.74 15.53 13.45
C MET A 162 10.91 15.40 14.97
N GLY A 163 11.10 14.20 15.50
CA GLY A 163 11.21 13.94 16.94
C GLY A 163 9.90 14.18 17.71
N GLN A 164 8.76 14.07 17.03
CA GLN A 164 7.43 14.32 17.61
C GLN A 164 6.75 13.05 18.15
N LEU A 165 7.41 11.90 18.03
CA LEU A 165 6.94 10.65 18.60
C LEU A 165 7.52 10.43 20.02
N PRO A 166 6.85 9.65 20.87
CA PRO A 166 7.32 9.35 22.22
C PRO A 166 8.63 8.55 22.27
N PHE A 167 9.04 7.97 21.14
CA PHE A 167 10.31 7.26 20.97
C PHE A 167 10.68 7.20 19.48
N THR A 168 11.96 6.91 19.19
CA THR A 168 12.45 6.76 17.82
C THR A 168 12.07 5.41 17.24
N ILE A 169 11.36 5.41 16.12
CA ILE A 169 11.03 4.21 15.36
C ILE A 169 12.30 3.68 14.67
N LYS A 170 12.58 2.39 14.84
CA LYS A 170 13.65 1.66 14.15
C LYS A 170 13.12 0.68 13.11
N ARG A 171 11.91 0.18 13.31
CA ARG A 171 11.27 -0.76 12.39
C ARG A 171 9.80 -0.39 12.23
N VAL A 172 9.29 -0.51 11.02
CA VAL A 172 7.87 -0.36 10.71
C VAL A 172 7.43 -1.45 9.75
N GLY A 173 6.20 -1.91 9.89
CA GLY A 173 5.62 -2.91 8.99
C GLY A 173 4.17 -3.19 9.33
N THR A 174 3.60 -4.18 8.65
CA THR A 174 2.24 -4.67 8.85
C THR A 174 2.28 -6.07 9.46
N TRP A 175 1.47 -6.34 10.47
CA TRP A 175 1.27 -7.72 10.92
C TRP A 175 0.10 -8.34 10.17
N ILE A 176 0.27 -9.59 9.71
CA ILE A 176 -0.74 -10.35 8.99
C ILE A 176 -0.92 -11.68 9.69
N GLY A 177 -2.06 -11.84 10.36
CA GLY A 177 -2.48 -13.05 11.03
C GLY A 177 -3.33 -13.97 10.16
N LYS A 178 -3.86 -15.01 10.78
CA LYS A 178 -4.75 -15.96 10.12
C LYS A 178 -6.15 -15.37 9.88
N THR A 179 -6.64 -14.59 10.81
CA THR A 179 -8.00 -14.02 10.83
C THR A 179 -8.03 -12.51 11.00
N GLY A 180 -6.88 -11.83 10.95
CA GLY A 180 -6.81 -10.38 11.12
C GLY A 180 -5.50 -9.80 10.66
N ARG A 181 -5.45 -8.46 10.65
CA ARG A 181 -4.29 -7.67 10.27
C ARG A 181 -4.15 -6.49 11.23
N ILE A 182 -2.92 -6.06 11.47
CA ILE A 182 -2.60 -4.76 12.05
C ILE A 182 -1.92 -3.96 10.96
N ASP A 183 -2.47 -2.83 10.59
CA ASP A 183 -2.03 -2.05 9.43
C ASP A 183 -0.62 -1.51 9.61
N ILE A 184 -0.33 -0.95 10.76
CA ILE A 184 0.98 -0.39 11.08
C ILE A 184 1.45 -0.90 12.44
N VAL A 185 2.62 -1.52 12.45
CA VAL A 185 3.37 -1.87 13.66
C VAL A 185 4.70 -1.16 13.57
N ALA A 186 4.92 -0.17 14.43
CA ALA A 186 6.17 0.57 14.48
C ALA A 186 6.86 0.32 15.83
N GLN A 187 8.14 -0.04 15.83
CA GLN A 187 8.89 -0.36 17.04
C GLN A 187 10.21 0.40 17.14
N SER A 188 10.55 0.74 18.38
CA SER A 188 11.88 1.21 18.78
C SER A 188 12.87 0.05 18.96
N GLU A 189 14.11 0.39 19.28
CA GLU A 189 15.16 -0.58 19.58
C GLU A 189 14.89 -1.34 20.92
N ASP A 190 14.32 -0.65 21.89
CA ASP A 190 13.94 -1.18 23.22
C ASP A 190 12.54 -1.85 23.24
N ARG A 191 11.96 -2.12 22.06
CA ARG A 191 10.69 -2.81 21.84
C ARG A 191 9.43 -2.04 22.29
N ARG A 192 9.53 -0.75 22.55
CA ARG A 192 8.32 0.08 22.63
C ARG A 192 7.62 0.09 21.29
N SER A 193 6.30 0.15 21.27
CA SER A 193 5.53 0.03 20.03
C SER A 193 4.42 1.07 19.89
N ILE A 194 4.25 1.50 18.65
CA ILE A 194 3.08 2.22 18.16
C ILE A 194 2.31 1.27 17.26
N ILE A 195 0.99 1.19 17.48
CA ILE A 195 0.07 0.45 16.61
C ILE A 195 -0.80 1.44 15.87
N GLY A 196 -0.87 1.29 14.53
CA GLY A 196 -1.72 2.10 13.67
C GLY A 196 -2.82 1.27 13.00
N PHE A 197 -4.01 1.85 12.92
CA PHE A 197 -5.15 1.31 12.19
C PHE A 197 -5.69 2.34 11.22
N CYS A 198 -6.07 1.87 10.00
CA CYS A 198 -6.47 2.70 8.89
C CYS A 198 -7.91 2.35 8.46
N ASN A 199 -8.78 3.33 8.47
CA ASN A 199 -10.12 3.25 7.90
C ASN A 199 -10.17 4.06 6.59
N TRP A 200 -10.35 3.37 5.46
CA TRP A 200 -10.50 4.03 4.15
C TRP A 200 -11.97 4.10 3.72
N ASP A 201 -12.68 2.96 3.77
CA ASP A 201 -13.94 2.73 3.04
C ASP A 201 -15.19 2.87 3.91
N LYS A 202 -15.07 2.83 5.24
CA LYS A 202 -16.23 2.96 6.13
C LYS A 202 -16.59 4.42 6.34
N PRO A 203 -17.89 4.73 6.52
CA PRO A 203 -18.36 6.09 6.74
C PRO A 203 -17.71 6.78 7.94
N MET A 204 -17.30 6.02 8.93
CA MET A 204 -16.55 6.49 10.10
C MET A 204 -15.80 5.33 10.77
N MET A 205 -14.74 5.65 11.50
CA MET A 205 -14.07 4.69 12.37
C MET A 205 -14.83 4.56 13.69
N THR A 206 -15.16 3.33 14.11
CA THR A 206 -16.03 3.04 15.25
C THR A 206 -15.29 2.37 16.41
N MET A 207 -15.93 2.31 17.58
CA MET A 207 -15.44 1.55 18.73
C MET A 207 -15.29 0.04 18.42
N ASP A 208 -16.24 -0.56 17.69
CA ASP A 208 -16.18 -1.97 17.32
C ASP A 208 -14.93 -2.29 16.47
N MET A 209 -14.48 -1.34 15.64
CA MET A 209 -13.23 -1.50 14.89
C MET A 209 -12.02 -1.53 15.83
N CYS A 210 -12.03 -0.76 16.91
CA CYS A 210 -10.98 -0.79 17.93
C CYS A 210 -10.98 -2.11 18.73
N GLU A 211 -12.14 -2.72 18.95
CA GLU A 211 -12.24 -4.05 19.58
C GLU A 211 -11.64 -5.14 18.67
N ASN A 212 -11.93 -5.07 17.34
CA ASN A 212 -11.31 -5.96 16.36
C ASN A 212 -9.78 -5.78 16.31
N MET A 213 -9.31 -4.55 16.48
CA MET A 213 -7.89 -4.24 16.62
C MET A 213 -7.30 -4.95 17.85
N ALA A 214 -7.95 -4.85 19.01
CA ALA A 214 -7.48 -5.48 20.25
C ALA A 214 -7.37 -7.01 20.08
N MET A 215 -8.34 -7.65 19.42
CA MET A 215 -8.29 -9.08 19.08
C MET A 215 -7.11 -9.43 18.16
N ALA A 216 -6.83 -8.61 17.16
CA ALA A 216 -5.68 -8.82 16.29
C ALA A 216 -4.36 -8.68 17.05
N MET A 217 -4.25 -7.73 17.98
CA MET A 217 -3.08 -7.54 18.83
C MET A 217 -2.87 -8.73 19.78
N GLU A 218 -3.93 -9.28 20.33
CA GLU A 218 -3.85 -10.49 21.16
C GLU A 218 -3.32 -11.69 20.37
N GLN A 219 -3.83 -11.92 19.17
CA GLN A 219 -3.31 -12.95 18.25
C GLN A 219 -1.84 -12.72 17.89
N ALA A 220 -1.47 -11.46 17.67
CA ALA A 220 -0.11 -11.05 17.38
C ALA A 220 0.82 -11.13 18.59
N ARG A 221 0.29 -11.26 19.80
CA ARG A 221 1.02 -11.12 21.07
C ARG A 221 1.78 -9.79 21.14
N LEU A 222 1.18 -8.74 20.59
CA LEU A 222 1.70 -7.39 20.61
C LEU A 222 1.04 -6.57 21.72
N THR A 223 1.85 -5.81 22.41
CA THR A 223 1.42 -4.72 23.28
C THR A 223 1.77 -3.39 22.63
N SER A 224 1.07 -2.32 22.97
CA SER A 224 1.35 -0.99 22.46
C SER A 224 1.40 0.05 23.56
N ASP A 225 2.32 0.98 23.39
CA ASP A 225 2.45 2.15 24.23
C ASP A 225 1.57 3.29 23.73
N ASP A 226 1.40 3.40 22.41
CA ASP A 226 0.60 4.42 21.72
C ASP A 226 -0.17 3.84 20.54
N TYR A 227 -1.35 4.40 20.26
CA TYR A 227 -2.26 4.01 19.18
C TYR A 227 -2.54 5.20 18.26
N TYR A 228 -2.40 4.99 16.97
CA TYR A 228 -2.75 5.96 15.95
C TYR A 228 -3.90 5.41 15.10
N LEU A 229 -5.04 6.08 15.17
CA LEU A 229 -6.24 5.71 14.45
C LEU A 229 -6.42 6.69 13.29
N PHE A 230 -6.20 6.20 12.08
CA PHE A 230 -6.29 6.98 10.86
C PHE A 230 -7.62 6.75 10.17
N SER A 231 -8.33 7.82 9.81
CA SER A 231 -9.56 7.70 9.04
C SER A 231 -9.56 8.64 7.84
N ALA A 232 -9.88 8.09 6.67
CA ALA A 232 -10.11 8.89 5.46
C ALA A 232 -11.44 9.67 5.53
N THR A 233 -12.30 9.28 6.47
CA THR A 233 -13.61 9.86 6.70
C THR A 233 -13.67 10.52 8.08
N ASP A 234 -14.51 10.07 8.97
CA ASP A 234 -14.73 10.66 10.28
C ASP A 234 -14.58 9.61 11.40
N PHE A 235 -14.76 10.02 12.63
CA PHE A 235 -14.70 9.20 13.84
C PHE A 235 -16.02 9.24 14.57
N GLU A 236 -16.47 8.09 15.07
CA GLU A 236 -17.65 7.96 15.89
C GLU A 236 -17.55 8.83 17.16
N PRO A 237 -18.63 9.54 17.58
CA PRO A 237 -18.60 10.37 18.79
C PRO A 237 -18.20 9.60 20.05
N ALA A 238 -18.58 8.32 20.16
CA ALA A 238 -18.17 7.46 21.26
C ALA A 238 -16.65 7.25 21.29
N LEU A 239 -16.03 7.02 20.13
CA LEU A 239 -14.58 6.87 19.99
C LEU A 239 -13.84 8.18 20.31
N GLN A 240 -14.34 9.32 19.84
CA GLN A 240 -13.78 10.64 20.17
C GLN A 240 -13.81 10.89 21.69
N SER A 241 -14.93 10.55 22.35
CA SER A 241 -15.08 10.67 23.79
C SER A 241 -14.16 9.72 24.57
N TYR A 242 -13.90 8.53 24.03
CA TYR A 242 -12.97 7.57 24.60
C TYR A 242 -11.53 8.09 24.57
N VAL A 243 -11.09 8.60 23.43
CA VAL A 243 -9.72 9.10 23.24
C VAL A 243 -9.38 10.27 24.17
N VAL A 244 -10.34 11.12 24.50
CA VAL A 244 -10.15 12.20 25.50
C VAL A 244 -9.77 11.64 26.88
N ARG A 245 -10.20 10.42 27.20
CA ARG A 245 -9.93 9.75 28.50
C ARG A 245 -8.65 8.92 28.48
N ASP A 246 -8.21 8.48 27.31
CA ASP A 246 -6.98 7.69 27.16
C ASP A 246 -6.03 8.37 26.15
N PRO A 247 -5.05 9.15 26.65
CA PRO A 247 -4.15 9.95 25.80
C PRO A 247 -3.20 9.10 24.96
N ARG A 248 -3.16 7.79 25.13
CA ARG A 248 -2.39 6.88 24.28
C ARG A 248 -2.99 6.79 22.88
N PHE A 249 -4.29 7.06 22.73
CA PHE A 249 -4.96 7.06 21.43
C PHE A 249 -4.89 8.44 20.77
N LYS A 250 -4.56 8.45 19.49
CA LYS A 250 -4.52 9.65 18.65
C LYS A 250 -5.39 9.40 17.43
N LEU A 251 -6.30 10.32 17.16
CA LEU A 251 -7.17 10.31 15.98
C LEU A 251 -6.55 11.23 14.95
N ILE A 252 -6.32 10.72 13.74
CA ILE A 252 -5.75 11.47 12.62
C ILE A 252 -6.69 11.33 11.43
N ASN A 253 -7.25 12.44 10.98
CA ASN A 253 -8.10 12.45 9.81
C ASN A 253 -7.30 12.77 8.52
N MET A 254 -7.95 12.63 7.36
CA MET A 254 -7.34 12.86 6.05
C MET A 254 -6.76 14.28 5.89
N ASN A 255 -7.29 15.29 6.60
CA ASN A 255 -6.83 16.67 6.47
C ASN A 255 -5.56 16.95 7.29
N GLU A 256 -5.15 16.01 8.14
CA GLU A 256 -3.97 16.12 8.99
C GLU A 256 -2.78 15.35 8.40
N LEU A 257 -3.01 14.55 7.35
CA LEU A 257 -2.01 13.80 6.59
C LEU A 257 -1.40 14.67 5.49
#